data_30c07c3af4eac3a76589e1755f275e63
#
_entry.id   30c07c3af4eac3a76589e1755f275e63
#
_cell.length_a   1.000
_cell.length_b   1.000
_cell.length_c   1.000
_cell.angle_alpha   90.00
_cell.angle_beta   90.00
_cell.angle_gamma   90.00
#
_symmetry.space_group_name_H-M   'P 1'
#
loop_
_entity.id
_entity.type
_entity.pdbx_description
1 polymer ?
#
loop_
_entity_poly.entity_id
_entity_poly.type
_entity_poly.pdbx_seq_one_letter_code
_entity_poly.pdbx_strand_id
1 'polypeptide(L)'
;RQYDILAGETRTPEFLANVNPNGRIPVLEIDDRFLPESNAACWYLAGDSALIPRDRFAQAEMLRWMFFEQNSHEPNIATLRFWLHFVGEAQLSPQQKAQMMAKRIAGCDALASMDRHLAKHDWFVGGAVSLADIALFAYTHTAEEGSFGLGDYPSIGAWLDRMRDLPDFI
;
A
#
# COMPACT_ATOMS: atom_id res chain seq x y z
N ARG A 1 9.82 -17.07 -2.63
CA ARG A 1 8.79 -18.07 -2.94
C ARG A 1 7.48 -17.39 -3.33
N GLN A 2 6.81 -17.88 -4.35
CA GLN A 2 5.52 -17.36 -4.82
C GLN A 2 4.38 -18.23 -4.24
N TYR A 3 3.26 -17.58 -3.88
CA TYR A 3 2.04 -18.23 -3.39
C TYR A 3 0.83 -17.74 -4.19
N ASP A 4 -0.05 -18.67 -4.54
CA ASP A 4 -1.33 -18.35 -5.15
C ASP A 4 -2.40 -18.17 -4.05
N ILE A 5 -2.76 -16.89 -3.81
CA ILE A 5 -3.77 -16.54 -2.81
C ILE A 5 -5.19 -16.95 -3.22
N LEU A 6 -5.48 -16.98 -4.53
CA LEU A 6 -6.80 -17.41 -5.02
C LEU A 6 -6.97 -18.93 -4.92
N ALA A 7 -5.89 -19.70 -5.05
CA ALA A 7 -5.86 -21.14 -4.78
C ALA A 7 -5.85 -21.47 -3.27
N GLY A 8 -5.74 -20.47 -2.39
CA GLY A 8 -5.75 -20.66 -0.94
C GLY A 8 -4.43 -21.15 -0.35
N GLU A 9 -3.31 -21.07 -1.07
CA GLU A 9 -2.00 -21.57 -0.60
C GLU A 9 -1.54 -20.92 0.70
N THR A 10 -1.93 -19.66 0.97
CA THR A 10 -1.63 -18.96 2.21
C THR A 10 -2.56 -19.34 3.37
N ARG A 11 -3.54 -20.21 3.15
CA ARG A 11 -4.51 -20.71 4.14
C ARG A 11 -4.28 -22.15 4.54
N THR A 12 -3.24 -22.78 4.03
CA THR A 12 -2.88 -24.14 4.42
C THR A 12 -2.42 -24.19 5.88
N PRO A 13 -2.67 -25.32 6.61
CA PRO A 13 -2.18 -25.45 7.98
C PRO A 13 -0.66 -25.24 8.13
N GLU A 14 0.11 -25.70 7.15
CA GLU A 14 1.56 -25.54 7.11
C GLU A 14 1.97 -24.05 7.04
N PHE A 15 1.35 -23.27 6.13
CA PHE A 15 1.63 -21.84 6.00
C PHE A 15 1.26 -21.08 7.27
N LEU A 16 0.07 -21.36 7.81
CA LEU A 16 -0.43 -20.68 9.01
C LEU A 16 0.41 -21.00 10.26
N ALA A 17 0.93 -22.22 10.36
CA ALA A 17 1.76 -22.62 11.50
C ALA A 17 3.20 -22.12 11.43
N ASN A 18 3.79 -22.07 10.22
CA ASN A 18 5.23 -21.91 10.08
C ASN A 18 5.66 -20.58 9.43
N VAL A 19 4.76 -19.89 8.71
CA VAL A 19 5.12 -18.68 7.94
C VAL A 19 4.39 -17.44 8.47
N ASN A 20 3.06 -17.45 8.43
CA ASN A 20 2.26 -16.32 8.93
C ASN A 20 0.88 -16.79 9.40
N PRO A 21 0.59 -16.74 10.72
CA PRO A 21 -0.70 -17.17 11.26
C PRO A 21 -1.90 -16.36 10.73
N ASN A 22 -1.66 -15.16 10.19
CA ASN A 22 -2.71 -14.34 9.57
C ASN A 22 -3.02 -14.78 8.13
N GLY A 23 -2.22 -15.67 7.53
CA GLY A 23 -2.42 -16.17 6.17
C GLY A 23 -2.31 -15.08 5.11
N ARG A 24 -1.45 -14.10 5.30
CA ARG A 24 -1.21 -12.98 4.39
C ARG A 24 0.22 -12.97 3.87
N ILE A 25 0.40 -12.37 2.72
CA ILE A 25 1.67 -12.04 2.07
C ILE A 25 1.70 -10.53 1.76
N PRO A 26 2.90 -9.91 1.62
CA PRO A 26 4.21 -10.53 1.66
C PRO A 26 4.68 -10.93 3.06
N VAL A 27 5.66 -11.82 3.11
CA VAL A 27 6.41 -12.17 4.32
C VAL A 27 7.88 -12.18 3.96
N LEU A 28 8.70 -11.48 4.73
CA LEU A 28 10.14 -11.47 4.56
C LEU A 28 10.75 -12.61 5.40
N GLU A 29 11.51 -13.49 4.75
CA GLU A 29 12.26 -14.58 5.39
C GLU A 29 13.72 -14.19 5.53
N ILE A 30 14.26 -14.27 6.75
CA ILE A 30 15.63 -13.92 7.08
C ILE A 30 16.16 -14.90 8.13
N ASP A 31 17.18 -15.67 7.80
CA ASP A 31 17.81 -16.63 8.73
C ASP A 31 16.77 -17.48 9.50
N ASP A 32 15.89 -18.18 8.78
CA ASP A 32 14.80 -19.01 9.31
C ASP A 32 13.75 -18.26 10.16
N ARG A 33 13.76 -16.92 10.13
CA ARG A 33 12.74 -16.08 10.78
C ARG A 33 11.82 -15.45 9.75
N PHE A 34 10.55 -15.39 10.05
CA PHE A 34 9.52 -14.81 9.20
C PHE A 34 9.04 -13.46 9.76
N LEU A 35 9.14 -12.41 8.96
CA LEU A 35 8.63 -11.07 9.28
C LEU A 35 7.45 -10.76 8.35
N PRO A 36 6.20 -10.95 8.81
CA PRO A 36 5.02 -10.50 8.09
C PRO A 36 4.86 -8.98 8.19
N GLU A 37 3.86 -8.44 7.48
CA GLU A 37 3.53 -7.03 7.29
C GLU A 37 4.51 -6.32 6.35
N SER A 38 4.01 -5.89 5.18
CA SER A 38 4.79 -5.24 4.12
C SER A 38 5.56 -4.02 4.63
N ASN A 39 4.91 -3.18 5.45
CA ASN A 39 5.54 -1.98 5.99
C ASN A 39 6.67 -2.29 6.97
N ALA A 40 6.55 -3.38 7.77
CA ALA A 40 7.63 -3.84 8.63
C ALA A 40 8.79 -4.42 7.81
N ALA A 41 8.48 -5.16 6.75
CA ALA A 41 9.50 -5.68 5.82
C ALA A 41 10.25 -4.54 5.12
N CYS A 42 9.54 -3.52 4.62
CA CYS A 42 10.15 -2.33 4.03
C CYS A 42 11.05 -1.60 5.03
N TRP A 43 10.59 -1.42 6.28
CA TRP A 43 11.40 -0.81 7.32
C TRP A 43 12.68 -1.60 7.60
N TYR A 44 12.59 -2.91 7.72
CA TYR A 44 13.74 -3.77 7.95
C TYR A 44 14.76 -3.69 6.79
N LEU A 45 14.26 -3.76 5.55
CA LEU A 45 15.09 -3.73 4.35
C LEU A 45 15.74 -2.36 4.10
N ALA A 46 15.06 -1.28 4.48
CA ALA A 46 15.61 0.06 4.35
C ALA A 46 16.84 0.28 5.25
N GLY A 47 16.88 -0.35 6.42
CA GLY A 47 18.03 -0.25 7.32
C GLY A 47 18.45 1.20 7.57
N ASP A 48 19.74 1.49 7.35
CA ASP A 48 20.32 2.82 7.49
C ASP A 48 20.29 3.65 6.19
N SER A 49 19.44 3.27 5.22
CA SER A 49 19.33 3.99 3.95
C SER A 49 18.70 5.39 4.11
N ALA A 50 18.82 6.21 3.08
CA ALA A 50 18.19 7.54 3.03
C ALA A 50 16.65 7.51 2.98
N LEU A 51 16.03 6.34 2.76
CA LEU A 51 14.58 6.15 2.79
C LEU A 51 13.98 6.33 4.19
N ILE A 52 14.80 6.23 5.23
CA ILE A 52 14.41 6.54 6.62
C ILE A 52 15.06 7.88 7.00
N PRO A 53 14.27 8.95 7.20
CA PRO A 53 14.80 10.23 7.64
C PRO A 53 15.61 10.12 8.94
N ARG A 54 16.67 10.93 9.08
CA ARG A 54 17.47 10.93 10.33
C ARG A 54 16.81 11.72 11.44
N ASP A 55 16.04 12.76 11.09
CA ASP A 55 15.33 13.57 12.07
C ASP A 55 14.18 12.75 12.71
N ARG A 56 14.10 12.79 14.04
CA ARG A 56 13.11 12.00 14.80
C ARG A 56 11.66 12.40 14.49
N PHE A 57 11.41 13.69 14.24
CA PHE A 57 10.06 14.14 13.92
C PHE A 57 9.66 13.66 12.52
N ALA A 58 10.57 13.78 11.54
CA ALA A 58 10.36 13.27 10.19
C ALA A 58 10.15 11.74 10.17
N GLN A 59 10.85 10.97 11.04
CA GLN A 59 10.57 9.53 11.22
C GLN A 59 9.14 9.29 11.72
N ALA A 60 8.68 10.07 12.68
CA ALA A 60 7.31 9.96 13.19
C ALA A 60 6.28 10.33 12.12
N GLU A 61 6.55 11.34 11.29
CA GLU A 61 5.69 11.69 10.15
C GLU A 61 5.66 10.58 9.09
N MET A 62 6.81 9.96 8.80
CA MET A 62 6.88 8.81 7.89
C MET A 62 6.02 7.65 8.40
N LEU A 63 6.15 7.29 9.68
CA LEU A 63 5.31 6.27 10.30
C LEU A 63 3.83 6.65 10.27
N ARG A 64 3.49 7.92 10.51
CA ARG A 64 2.12 8.41 10.41
C ARG A 64 1.51 8.15 9.04
N TRP A 65 2.26 8.41 7.95
CA TRP A 65 1.81 8.14 6.60
C TRP A 65 1.74 6.64 6.28
N MET A 66 2.66 5.83 6.80
CA MET A 66 2.59 4.37 6.69
C MET A 66 1.38 3.80 7.45
N PHE A 67 1.03 4.35 8.63
CA PHE A 67 -0.22 4.00 9.32
C PHE A 67 -1.46 4.49 8.58
N PHE A 68 -1.41 5.67 7.98
CA PHE A 68 -2.50 6.15 7.13
C PHE A 68 -2.74 5.21 5.94
N GLU A 69 -1.67 4.74 5.32
CA GLU A 69 -1.74 3.74 4.25
C GLU A 69 -2.49 2.50 4.73
N GLN A 70 -2.11 1.91 5.85
CA GLN A 70 -2.72 0.70 6.41
C GLN A 70 -4.16 0.89 6.92
N ASN A 71 -4.52 2.07 7.43
CA ASN A 71 -5.83 2.29 8.05
C ASN A 71 -6.86 2.96 7.14
N SER A 72 -6.42 3.77 6.17
CA SER A 72 -7.32 4.61 5.38
C SER A 72 -7.21 4.36 3.87
N HIS A 73 -6.03 4.04 3.37
CA HIS A 73 -5.75 3.89 1.95
C HIS A 73 -5.91 2.44 1.49
N GLU A 74 -5.07 1.51 1.93
CA GLU A 74 -5.08 0.10 1.52
C GLU A 74 -6.44 -0.57 1.74
N PRO A 75 -7.11 -0.47 2.92
CA PRO A 75 -8.36 -1.17 3.15
C PRO A 75 -9.49 -0.79 2.19
N ASN A 76 -9.35 0.33 1.51
CA ASN A 76 -10.34 0.83 0.57
C ASN A 76 -9.88 0.67 -0.88
N ILE A 77 -8.71 1.19 -1.23
CA ILE A 77 -8.21 1.21 -2.61
C ILE A 77 -7.75 -0.19 -3.04
N ALA A 78 -6.88 -0.83 -2.27
CA ALA A 78 -6.39 -2.17 -2.60
C ALA A 78 -7.51 -3.21 -2.55
N THR A 79 -8.44 -3.09 -1.61
CA THR A 79 -9.59 -3.99 -1.52
C THR A 79 -10.49 -3.89 -2.75
N LEU A 80 -10.85 -2.68 -3.20
CA LEU A 80 -11.66 -2.51 -4.41
C LEU A 80 -10.91 -2.96 -5.66
N ARG A 81 -9.61 -2.66 -5.76
CA ARG A 81 -8.76 -3.20 -6.82
C ARG A 81 -8.82 -4.72 -6.86
N PHE A 82 -8.61 -5.39 -5.72
CA PHE A 82 -8.65 -6.84 -5.64
C PHE A 82 -10.01 -7.40 -6.05
N TRP A 83 -11.10 -6.81 -5.58
CA TRP A 83 -12.45 -7.26 -5.90
C TRP A 83 -12.81 -7.06 -7.37
N LEU A 84 -12.46 -5.92 -7.95
CA LEU A 84 -12.89 -5.59 -9.31
C LEU A 84 -11.95 -6.15 -10.38
N HIS A 85 -10.63 -6.07 -10.14
CA HIS A 85 -9.63 -6.46 -11.13
C HIS A 85 -9.31 -7.97 -11.11
N PHE A 86 -9.16 -8.58 -9.91
CA PHE A 86 -8.75 -9.99 -9.80
C PHE A 86 -9.93 -10.94 -9.62
N VAL A 87 -10.93 -10.60 -8.82
CA VAL A 87 -12.10 -11.46 -8.58
C VAL A 87 -13.16 -11.25 -9.67
N GLY A 88 -13.38 -10.02 -10.06
CA GLY A 88 -14.46 -9.61 -10.98
C GLY A 88 -15.79 -9.35 -10.26
N GLU A 89 -16.45 -8.24 -10.62
CA GLU A 89 -17.67 -7.77 -9.94
C GLU A 89 -18.79 -8.82 -9.91
N ALA A 90 -18.92 -9.61 -10.98
CA ALA A 90 -19.93 -10.66 -11.07
C ALA A 90 -19.78 -11.76 -10.00
N GLN A 91 -18.55 -12.00 -9.56
CA GLN A 91 -18.20 -13.05 -8.58
C GLN A 91 -18.26 -12.58 -7.12
N LEU A 92 -18.47 -11.28 -6.89
CA LEU A 92 -18.53 -10.72 -5.54
C LEU A 92 -19.76 -11.20 -4.78
N SER A 93 -19.56 -11.56 -3.51
CA SER A 93 -20.63 -11.89 -2.60
C SER A 93 -21.56 -10.69 -2.36
N PRO A 94 -22.82 -10.90 -1.93
CA PRO A 94 -23.72 -9.80 -1.56
C PRO A 94 -23.13 -8.86 -0.49
N GLN A 95 -22.35 -9.41 0.46
CA GLN A 95 -21.70 -8.63 1.50
C GLN A 95 -20.60 -7.72 0.93
N GLN A 96 -19.78 -8.21 -0.01
CA GLN A 96 -18.76 -7.42 -0.68
C GLN A 96 -19.42 -6.29 -1.50
N LYS A 97 -20.46 -6.61 -2.28
CA LYS A 97 -21.21 -5.62 -3.07
C LYS A 97 -21.79 -4.50 -2.19
N ALA A 98 -22.35 -4.85 -1.02
CA ALA A 98 -22.88 -3.88 -0.07
C ALA A 98 -21.81 -2.92 0.50
N GLN A 99 -20.56 -3.35 0.57
CA GLN A 99 -19.45 -2.52 1.07
C GLN A 99 -18.80 -1.63 0.00
N MET A 100 -19.01 -1.89 -1.29
CA MET A 100 -18.29 -1.20 -2.37
C MET A 100 -18.42 0.32 -2.31
N MET A 101 -19.65 0.83 -2.10
CA MET A 101 -19.88 2.27 -2.06
C MET A 101 -19.16 2.94 -0.88
N ALA A 102 -19.23 2.35 0.31
CA ALA A 102 -18.54 2.87 1.49
C ALA A 102 -17.01 2.88 1.29
N LYS A 103 -16.46 1.81 0.72
CA LYS A 103 -15.03 1.75 0.40
C LYS A 103 -14.62 2.76 -0.66
N ARG A 104 -15.46 2.99 -1.67
CA ARG A 104 -15.20 4.01 -2.68
C ARG A 104 -15.14 5.41 -2.08
N ILE A 105 -16.12 5.77 -1.26
CA ILE A 105 -16.13 7.07 -0.57
C ILE A 105 -14.87 7.23 0.28
N ALA A 106 -14.56 6.26 1.15
CA ALA A 106 -13.40 6.32 2.01
C ALA A 106 -12.06 6.32 1.23
N GLY A 107 -11.99 5.62 0.10
CA GLY A 107 -10.83 5.64 -0.80
C GLY A 107 -10.65 7.00 -1.48
N CYS A 108 -11.73 7.62 -1.95
CA CYS A 108 -11.68 8.99 -2.50
C CYS A 108 -11.25 10.00 -1.42
N ASP A 109 -11.71 9.87 -0.18
CA ASP A 109 -11.28 10.73 0.93
C ASP A 109 -9.78 10.56 1.23
N ALA A 110 -9.28 9.33 1.15
CA ALA A 110 -7.87 9.05 1.30
C ALA A 110 -7.04 9.71 0.19
N LEU A 111 -7.44 9.52 -1.08
CA LEU A 111 -6.77 10.16 -2.23
C LEU A 111 -6.82 11.69 -2.14
N ALA A 112 -7.96 12.28 -1.77
CA ALA A 112 -8.09 13.72 -1.58
C ALA A 112 -7.16 14.23 -0.46
N SER A 113 -6.94 13.45 0.60
CA SER A 113 -6.00 13.79 1.67
C SER A 113 -4.55 13.77 1.21
N MET A 114 -4.18 12.78 0.40
CA MET A 114 -2.87 12.70 -0.25
C MET A 114 -2.64 13.86 -1.20
N ASP A 115 -3.60 14.14 -2.08
CA ASP A 115 -3.48 15.22 -3.08
C ASP A 115 -3.32 16.59 -2.43
N ARG A 116 -4.09 16.89 -1.38
CA ARG A 116 -3.94 18.14 -0.61
C ARG A 116 -2.56 18.28 0.04
N HIS A 117 -1.95 17.19 0.48
CA HIS A 117 -0.60 17.21 1.00
C HIS A 117 0.42 17.46 -0.12
N LEU A 118 0.33 16.68 -1.19
CA LEU A 118 1.24 16.74 -2.34
C LEU A 118 1.12 18.03 -3.15
N ALA A 119 -0.01 18.76 -3.03
CA ALA A 119 -0.13 20.11 -3.59
C ALA A 119 0.85 21.13 -2.97
N LYS A 120 1.45 20.81 -1.82
CA LYS A 120 2.36 21.68 -1.07
C LYS A 120 3.75 21.06 -0.87
N HIS A 121 3.89 19.78 -1.16
CA HIS A 121 5.09 19.00 -0.91
C HIS A 121 5.37 18.06 -2.06
N ASP A 122 6.62 17.91 -2.45
CA ASP A 122 7.02 16.96 -3.49
C ASP A 122 6.93 15.51 -3.02
N TRP A 123 7.13 15.28 -1.73
CA TRP A 123 7.16 13.97 -1.07
C TRP A 123 6.31 13.97 0.21
N PHE A 124 5.95 12.79 0.68
CA PHE A 124 5.15 12.68 1.92
C PHE A 124 5.88 13.13 3.17
N VAL A 125 7.24 13.07 3.16
CA VAL A 125 8.05 13.49 4.31
C VAL A 125 9.32 14.19 3.84
N GLY A 126 9.55 15.39 4.35
CA GLY A 126 10.77 16.13 4.04
C GLY A 126 10.91 16.51 2.57
N GLY A 127 12.15 16.53 2.08
CA GLY A 127 12.48 16.94 0.71
C GLY A 127 12.97 15.81 -0.19
N ALA A 128 12.75 14.53 0.18
CA ALA A 128 13.19 13.37 -0.58
C ALA A 128 12.23 12.19 -0.37
N VAL A 129 12.32 11.20 -1.27
CA VAL A 129 11.57 9.96 -1.17
C VAL A 129 11.85 9.25 0.16
N SER A 130 10.81 8.68 0.76
CA SER A 130 10.86 7.93 2.02
C SER A 130 10.06 6.63 1.92
N LEU A 131 10.07 5.81 2.97
CA LEU A 131 9.22 4.61 3.03
C LEU A 131 7.73 4.94 2.96
N ALA A 132 7.30 6.14 3.38
CA ALA A 132 5.92 6.59 3.23
C ALA A 132 5.51 6.68 1.76
N ASP A 133 6.40 7.20 0.90
CA ASP A 133 6.19 7.28 -0.54
C ASP A 133 6.10 5.89 -1.16
N ILE A 134 6.99 4.97 -0.80
CA ILE A 134 6.99 3.59 -1.28
C ILE A 134 5.70 2.86 -0.88
N ALA A 135 5.29 2.96 0.38
CA ALA A 135 4.09 2.30 0.88
C ALA A 135 2.83 2.80 0.15
N LEU A 136 2.68 4.12 0.03
CA LEU A 136 1.52 4.73 -0.63
C LEU A 136 1.53 4.52 -2.14
N PHE A 137 2.70 4.45 -2.78
CA PHE A 137 2.82 4.16 -4.20
C PHE A 137 2.24 2.80 -4.57
N ALA A 138 2.45 1.78 -3.72
CA ALA A 138 2.13 0.38 -3.99
C ALA A 138 0.69 0.15 -4.52
N TYR A 139 -0.28 0.89 -4.04
CA TYR A 139 -1.67 0.77 -4.49
C TYR A 139 -2.21 2.02 -5.18
N THR A 140 -1.56 3.18 -5.02
CA THR A 140 -2.01 4.40 -5.70
C THR A 140 -1.79 4.31 -7.21
N HIS A 141 -0.64 3.79 -7.66
CA HIS A 141 -0.32 3.71 -9.09
C HIS A 141 -1.26 2.79 -9.89
N THR A 142 -1.97 1.91 -9.22
CA THR A 142 -2.95 0.98 -9.81
C THR A 142 -4.38 1.25 -9.34
N ALA A 143 -4.64 2.41 -8.73
CA ALA A 143 -5.96 2.72 -8.15
C ALA A 143 -7.09 2.70 -9.19
N GLU A 144 -6.80 3.00 -10.45
CA GLU A 144 -7.77 2.95 -11.55
C GLU A 144 -8.34 1.56 -11.79
N GLU A 145 -7.59 0.49 -11.49
CA GLU A 145 -8.07 -0.90 -11.52
C GLU A 145 -9.16 -1.16 -10.45
N GLY A 146 -9.18 -0.35 -9.38
CA GLY A 146 -10.24 -0.28 -8.37
C GLY A 146 -11.33 0.74 -8.70
N SER A 147 -11.32 1.28 -9.93
CA SER A 147 -12.24 2.32 -10.42
C SER A 147 -12.14 3.65 -9.66
N PHE A 148 -10.94 4.03 -9.20
CA PHE A 148 -10.65 5.37 -8.70
C PHE A 148 -10.07 6.22 -9.84
N GLY A 149 -10.73 7.32 -10.19
CA GLY A 149 -10.24 8.24 -11.24
C GLY A 149 -9.11 9.10 -10.71
N LEU A 150 -7.86 8.84 -11.12
CA LEU A 150 -6.71 9.65 -10.68
C LEU A 150 -6.64 11.02 -11.34
N GLY A 151 -7.39 11.25 -12.42
CA GLY A 151 -7.47 12.56 -13.09
C GLY A 151 -7.98 13.69 -12.20
N ASP A 152 -8.74 13.36 -11.14
CA ASP A 152 -9.26 14.34 -10.18
C ASP A 152 -8.20 14.75 -9.12
N TYR A 153 -7.01 14.13 -9.12
CA TYR A 153 -5.94 14.31 -8.15
C TYR A 153 -4.60 14.67 -8.83
N PRO A 154 -4.46 15.90 -9.36
CA PRO A 154 -3.32 16.27 -10.18
C PRO A 154 -1.98 16.24 -9.43
N SER A 155 -1.98 16.50 -8.12
CA SER A 155 -0.77 16.44 -7.30
C SER A 155 -0.29 15.00 -7.09
N ILE A 156 -1.23 14.04 -6.99
CA ILE A 156 -0.91 12.62 -7.00
C ILE A 156 -0.30 12.23 -8.34
N GLY A 157 -0.88 12.67 -9.47
CA GLY A 157 -0.31 12.41 -10.79
C GLY A 157 1.14 12.85 -10.90
N ALA A 158 1.42 14.10 -10.54
CA ALA A 158 2.77 14.65 -10.54
C ALA A 158 3.74 13.89 -9.60
N TRP A 159 3.26 13.42 -8.45
CA TRP A 159 4.05 12.61 -7.53
C TRP A 159 4.31 11.20 -8.10
N LEU A 160 3.34 10.56 -8.74
CA LEU A 160 3.52 9.26 -9.40
C LEU A 160 4.59 9.34 -10.51
N ASP A 161 4.61 10.45 -11.26
CA ASP A 161 5.64 10.66 -12.27
C ASP A 161 7.03 10.82 -11.63
N ARG A 162 7.15 11.63 -10.56
CA ARG A 162 8.41 11.75 -9.80
C ARG A 162 8.89 10.42 -9.24
N MET A 163 7.98 9.56 -8.77
CA MET A 163 8.33 8.21 -8.30
C MET A 163 8.91 7.36 -9.43
N ARG A 164 8.34 7.42 -10.63
CA ARG A 164 8.82 6.67 -11.81
C ARG A 164 10.16 7.19 -12.33
N ASP A 165 10.45 8.46 -12.11
CA ASP A 165 11.70 9.10 -12.52
C ASP A 165 12.87 8.84 -11.53
N LEU A 166 12.61 8.14 -10.42
CA LEU A 166 13.67 7.81 -9.48
C LEU A 166 14.73 6.90 -10.13
N PRO A 167 16.01 7.11 -9.85
CA PRO A 167 17.05 6.15 -10.21
C PRO A 167 16.70 4.78 -9.63
N ASP A 168 16.92 3.74 -10.42
CA ASP A 168 16.66 2.34 -10.01
C ASP A 168 15.17 1.99 -9.80
N PHE A 169 14.25 2.82 -10.28
CA PHE A 169 12.83 2.45 -10.35
C PHE A 169 12.66 1.33 -11.39
N ILE A 170 11.99 0.23 -11.00
CA ILE A 170 11.81 -0.97 -11.82
C ILE A 170 10.38 -1.04 -12.36
#